data_f114e5ae2084d0f8bc030dd7749e0a81
#
_entry.id   f114e5ae2084d0f8bc030dd7749e0a81
#
_cell.length_a   1.000
_cell.length_b   1.000
_cell.length_c   1.000
_cell.angle_alpha   90.00
_cell.angle_beta   90.00
_cell.angle_gamma   90.00
#
_symmetry.space_group_name_H-M   'P 1'
#
loop_
_entity.id
_entity.type
_entity.pdbx_description
1 polymer ?
#
loop_
_entity_poly.entity_id
_entity_poly.type
_entity_poly.pdbx_seq_one_letter_code
_entity_poly.pdbx_strand_id
1 'polypeptide(L)'
;MNSAQTRPPIPTTAGETIRELYRNASPIILTILAVGLVAYRLWLGNWRPSDLIAPLAILLIWPFFEWVIHVKLLHMKPPRMFGRTINLNVGRTHRKHHVDPNDLSDITINLEVFPTVVPVIFLLAYGLMPTIELATGALAMFFVLALHYEWCHFMAHVRWTPPLSYY
;
A
#
# COMPACT_ATOMS: atom_id res chain seq x y z
N MET A 1 32.54 -20.88 -3.76
CA MET A 1 32.25 -20.50 -2.37
C MET A 1 30.96 -19.68 -2.39
N ASN A 2 29.83 -20.33 -2.08
CA ASN A 2 28.54 -19.63 -1.96
C ASN A 2 28.57 -18.85 -0.64
N SER A 3 28.72 -17.53 -0.72
CA SER A 3 28.40 -16.67 0.41
C SER A 3 26.89 -16.77 0.64
N ALA A 4 26.49 -17.60 1.60
CA ALA A 4 25.14 -17.56 2.13
C ALA A 4 24.93 -16.14 2.62
N GLN A 5 24.20 -15.30 1.88
CA GLN A 5 23.76 -14.00 2.35
C GLN A 5 22.93 -14.26 3.60
N THR A 6 23.52 -13.95 4.76
CA THR A 6 22.83 -14.05 6.04
C THR A 6 21.65 -13.09 5.97
N ARG A 7 20.43 -13.63 6.02
CA ARG A 7 19.20 -12.81 6.07
C ARG A 7 19.28 -11.88 7.28
N PRO A 8 18.81 -10.62 7.14
CA PRO A 8 18.72 -9.75 8.30
C PRO A 8 17.77 -10.39 9.34
N PRO A 9 18.06 -10.20 10.63
CA PRO A 9 17.21 -10.72 11.70
C PRO A 9 15.81 -10.10 11.61
N ILE A 10 14.79 -10.91 11.92
CA ILE A 10 13.39 -10.42 11.95
C ILE A 10 13.26 -9.41 13.10
N PRO A 11 12.71 -8.21 12.85
CA PRO A 11 12.53 -7.16 13.85
C PRO A 11 11.77 -7.61 15.10
N THR A 12 12.26 -7.21 16.27
CA THR A 12 11.69 -7.53 17.59
C THR A 12 11.31 -6.30 18.40
N THR A 13 11.65 -5.11 17.89
CA THR A 13 11.33 -3.82 18.51
C THR A 13 10.67 -2.87 17.52
N ALA A 14 9.92 -1.88 18.02
CA ALA A 14 9.30 -0.84 17.19
C ALA A 14 10.31 -0.13 16.28
N GLY A 15 11.47 0.25 16.83
CA GLY A 15 12.50 0.96 16.08
C GLY A 15 13.11 0.12 14.96
N GLU A 16 13.34 -1.18 15.19
CA GLU A 16 13.81 -2.12 14.16
C GLU A 16 12.75 -2.29 13.07
N THR A 17 11.48 -2.45 13.46
CA THR A 17 10.35 -2.63 12.54
C THR A 17 10.19 -1.43 11.62
N ILE A 18 10.18 -0.21 12.16
CA ILE A 18 10.09 1.02 11.37
C ILE A 18 11.30 1.14 10.44
N ARG A 19 12.51 0.91 10.95
CA ARG A 19 13.72 0.98 10.14
C ARG A 19 13.70 -0.01 8.98
N GLU A 20 13.27 -1.23 9.23
CA GLU A 20 13.21 -2.28 8.21
C GLU A 20 12.11 -2.01 7.17
N LEU A 21 10.93 -1.56 7.59
CA LEU A 21 9.85 -1.12 6.69
C LEU A 21 10.36 -0.02 5.74
N TYR A 22 10.98 1.03 6.28
CA TYR A 22 11.47 2.18 5.52
C TYR A 22 12.81 1.95 4.78
N ARG A 23 13.33 0.73 4.78
CA ARG A 23 14.35 0.30 3.80
C ARG A 23 13.76 0.07 2.41
N ASN A 24 12.46 -0.16 2.34
CA ASN A 24 11.75 -0.32 1.09
C ASN A 24 11.29 1.05 0.57
N ALA A 25 11.32 1.23 -0.75
CA ALA A 25 10.92 2.51 -1.36
C ALA A 25 9.41 2.74 -1.34
N SER A 26 8.60 1.68 -1.36
CA SER A 26 7.13 1.79 -1.35
C SER A 26 6.57 2.57 -0.16
N PRO A 27 6.90 2.25 1.11
CA PRO A 27 6.43 3.03 2.27
C PRO A 27 6.92 4.49 2.25
N ILE A 28 8.11 4.75 1.71
CA ILE A 28 8.64 6.11 1.55
C ILE A 28 7.77 6.91 0.57
N ILE A 29 7.49 6.35 -0.61
CA ILE A 29 6.66 6.98 -1.64
C ILE A 29 5.24 7.21 -1.10
N LEU A 30 4.64 6.21 -0.47
CA LEU A 30 3.31 6.33 0.12
C LEU A 30 3.25 7.40 1.22
N THR A 31 4.28 7.50 2.07
CA THR A 31 4.38 8.53 3.09
C THR A 31 4.45 9.93 2.47
N ILE A 32 5.28 10.12 1.43
CA ILE A 32 5.39 11.40 0.73
C ILE A 32 4.06 11.78 0.10
N LEU A 33 3.38 10.86 -0.57
CA LEU A 33 2.07 11.10 -1.18
C LEU A 33 1.00 11.40 -0.13
N ALA A 34 0.90 10.61 0.93
CA ALA A 34 -0.07 10.82 2.01
C ALA A 34 0.13 12.16 2.70
N VAL A 35 1.35 12.44 3.18
CA VAL A 35 1.67 13.69 3.87
C VAL A 35 1.52 14.89 2.96
N GLY A 36 2.00 14.80 1.71
CA GLY A 36 1.90 15.88 0.73
C GLY A 36 0.45 16.22 0.38
N LEU A 37 -0.40 15.21 0.17
CA LEU A 37 -1.83 15.40 -0.14
C LEU A 37 -2.61 15.92 1.07
N VAL A 38 -2.33 15.43 2.29
CA VAL A 38 -2.92 15.97 3.51
C VAL A 38 -2.52 17.44 3.68
N ALA A 39 -1.23 17.76 3.55
CA ALA A 39 -0.74 19.13 3.65
C ALA A 39 -1.37 20.03 2.57
N TYR A 40 -1.46 19.55 1.33
CA TYR A 40 -2.10 20.30 0.23
C TYR A 40 -3.59 20.50 0.48
N ARG A 41 -4.31 19.49 1.00
CA ARG A 41 -5.73 19.64 1.37
C ARG A 41 -5.93 20.67 2.49
N LEU A 42 -5.05 20.68 3.49
CA LEU A 42 -5.07 21.68 4.56
C LEU A 42 -4.79 23.09 4.03
N TRP A 43 -3.86 23.23 3.10
CA TRP A 43 -3.50 24.49 2.46
C TRP A 43 -4.63 25.06 1.59
N LEU A 44 -5.37 24.22 0.87
CA LEU A 44 -6.52 24.66 0.06
C LEU A 44 -7.61 25.38 0.90
N GLY A 45 -7.74 25.04 2.17
CA GLY A 45 -8.80 25.60 3.02
C GLY A 45 -10.20 25.25 2.51
N ASN A 46 -11.11 26.25 2.48
CA ASN A 46 -12.48 26.16 1.92
C ASN A 46 -13.26 24.94 2.39
N TRP A 47 -13.25 24.68 3.68
CA TRP A 47 -13.87 23.48 4.27
C TRP A 47 -15.39 23.50 4.18
N ARG A 48 -15.94 22.45 3.58
CA ARG A 48 -17.39 22.18 3.51
C ARG A 48 -17.66 20.77 4.04
N PRO A 49 -18.80 20.52 4.70
CA PRO A 49 -19.17 19.16 5.13
C PRO A 49 -19.18 18.15 3.99
N SER A 50 -19.52 18.56 2.77
CA SER A 50 -19.46 17.74 1.55
C SER A 50 -18.06 17.21 1.22
N ASP A 51 -17.00 17.87 1.65
CA ASP A 51 -15.62 17.47 1.37
C ASP A 51 -15.23 16.18 2.10
N LEU A 52 -16.01 15.77 3.10
CA LEU A 52 -15.85 14.51 3.82
C LEU A 52 -16.48 13.31 3.09
N ILE A 53 -17.36 13.53 2.11
CA ILE A 53 -18.12 12.45 1.45
C ILE A 53 -17.17 11.45 0.80
N ALA A 54 -16.25 11.91 -0.06
CA ALA A 54 -15.35 11.00 -0.75
C ALA A 54 -14.32 10.33 0.17
N PRO A 55 -13.63 11.04 1.11
CA PRO A 55 -12.78 10.39 2.09
C PRO A 55 -13.50 9.31 2.91
N LEU A 56 -14.72 9.60 3.41
CA LEU A 56 -15.50 8.63 4.17
C LEU A 56 -15.95 7.45 3.32
N ALA A 57 -16.37 7.68 2.06
CA ALA A 57 -16.72 6.61 1.15
C ALA A 57 -15.52 5.68 0.88
N ILE A 58 -14.32 6.24 0.69
CA ILE A 58 -13.09 5.47 0.53
C ILE A 58 -12.79 4.66 1.79
N LEU A 59 -12.87 5.28 2.97
CA LEU A 59 -12.64 4.58 4.24
C LEU A 59 -13.59 3.39 4.43
N LEU A 60 -14.88 3.57 4.12
CA LEU A 60 -15.90 2.52 4.26
C LEU A 60 -15.71 1.38 3.26
N ILE A 61 -15.29 1.70 2.03
CA ILE A 61 -15.11 0.71 0.96
C ILE A 61 -13.74 0.00 1.04
N TRP A 62 -12.79 0.57 1.77
CA TRP A 62 -11.41 0.15 1.81
C TRP A 62 -11.21 -1.34 2.16
N PRO A 63 -11.84 -1.90 3.21
CA PRO A 63 -11.64 -3.32 3.55
C PRO A 63 -12.11 -4.26 2.42
N PHE A 64 -13.18 -3.88 1.71
CA PHE A 64 -13.64 -4.65 0.56
C PHE A 64 -12.67 -4.52 -0.63
N PHE A 65 -12.14 -3.34 -0.87
CA PHE A 65 -11.15 -3.09 -1.91
C PHE A 65 -9.85 -3.89 -1.64
N GLU A 66 -9.32 -3.86 -0.42
CA GLU A 66 -8.17 -4.67 -0.02
C GLU A 66 -8.42 -6.16 -0.25
N TRP A 67 -9.59 -6.66 0.18
CA TRP A 67 -9.96 -8.05 -0.01
C TRP A 67 -9.99 -8.43 -1.51
N VAL A 68 -10.60 -7.60 -2.35
CA VAL A 68 -10.66 -7.84 -3.81
C VAL A 68 -9.25 -7.87 -4.41
N ILE A 69 -8.41 -6.89 -4.11
CA ILE A 69 -7.03 -6.86 -4.60
C ILE A 69 -6.27 -8.09 -4.12
N HIS A 70 -6.32 -8.39 -2.82
CA HIS A 70 -5.61 -9.51 -2.24
C HIS A 70 -6.04 -10.85 -2.87
N VAL A 71 -7.34 -11.15 -2.87
CA VAL A 71 -7.85 -12.45 -3.32
C VAL A 71 -7.86 -12.58 -4.84
N LYS A 72 -8.29 -11.53 -5.57
CA LYS A 72 -8.51 -11.63 -7.02
C LYS A 72 -7.30 -11.26 -7.85
N LEU A 73 -6.44 -10.35 -7.38
CA LEU A 73 -5.26 -9.94 -8.13
C LEU A 73 -4.00 -10.66 -7.63
N LEU A 74 -3.70 -10.61 -6.33
CA LEU A 74 -2.43 -11.12 -5.79
C LEU A 74 -2.39 -12.64 -5.76
N HIS A 75 -3.50 -13.30 -5.45
CA HIS A 75 -3.63 -14.78 -5.48
C HIS A 75 -4.12 -15.33 -6.82
N MET A 76 -4.34 -14.48 -7.83
CA MET A 76 -4.79 -14.93 -9.16
C MET A 76 -3.80 -15.95 -9.75
N LYS A 77 -4.34 -17.08 -10.22
CA LYS A 77 -3.56 -18.01 -11.04
C LYS A 77 -3.17 -17.32 -12.35
N PRO A 78 -1.89 -17.40 -12.77
CA PRO A 78 -1.45 -16.76 -14.00
C PRO A 78 -2.31 -17.18 -15.19
N PRO A 79 -3.05 -16.25 -15.83
CA PRO A 79 -3.90 -16.58 -16.97
C PRO A 79 -3.07 -16.95 -18.20
N ARG A 80 -3.61 -17.82 -19.03
CA ARG A 80 -3.06 -18.09 -20.36
C ARG A 80 -3.76 -17.21 -21.39
N MET A 81 -2.99 -16.33 -22.02
CA MET A 81 -3.47 -15.45 -23.09
C MET A 81 -2.53 -15.56 -24.31
N PHE A 82 -3.10 -15.70 -25.50
CA PHE A 82 -2.33 -15.83 -26.75
C PHE A 82 -1.22 -16.90 -26.70
N GLY A 83 -1.50 -18.05 -26.09
CA GLY A 83 -0.54 -19.16 -25.94
C GLY A 83 0.58 -18.94 -24.92
N ARG A 84 0.59 -17.80 -24.21
CA ARG A 84 1.58 -17.48 -23.17
C ARG A 84 0.94 -17.39 -21.80
N THR A 85 1.67 -17.81 -20.77
CA THR A 85 1.25 -17.60 -19.38
C THR A 85 1.68 -16.21 -18.92
N ILE A 86 0.71 -15.36 -18.57
CA ILE A 86 0.97 -14.00 -18.07
C ILE A 86 1.06 -14.07 -16.54
N ASN A 87 2.28 -14.01 -16.04
CA ASN A 87 2.55 -14.02 -14.60
C ASN A 87 2.93 -12.59 -14.15
N LEU A 88 1.94 -11.84 -13.66
CA LEU A 88 2.16 -10.49 -13.16
C LEU A 88 3.13 -10.52 -11.98
N ASN A 89 4.10 -9.60 -11.97
CA ASN A 89 5.15 -9.57 -10.95
C ASN A 89 4.57 -9.41 -9.55
N VAL A 90 3.58 -8.52 -9.39
CA VAL A 90 2.89 -8.30 -8.10
C VAL A 90 2.30 -9.59 -7.51
N GLY A 91 1.64 -10.44 -8.33
CA GLY A 91 1.12 -11.72 -7.85
C GLY A 91 2.21 -12.77 -7.63
N ARG A 92 3.31 -12.71 -8.37
CA ARG A 92 4.46 -13.61 -8.20
C ARG A 92 5.19 -13.34 -6.89
N THR A 93 5.53 -12.09 -6.61
CA THR A 93 6.20 -11.68 -5.37
C THR A 93 5.31 -11.95 -4.16
N HIS A 94 4.02 -11.63 -4.25
CA HIS A 94 3.05 -11.91 -3.21
C HIS A 94 2.97 -13.41 -2.86
N ARG A 95 2.87 -14.29 -3.86
CA ARG A 95 2.87 -15.73 -3.61
C ARG A 95 4.21 -16.24 -3.07
N LYS A 96 5.33 -15.59 -3.41
CA LYS A 96 6.66 -15.95 -2.90
C LYS A 96 6.76 -15.72 -1.39
N HIS A 97 6.28 -14.59 -0.87
CA HIS A 97 6.35 -14.33 0.55
C HIS A 97 5.38 -15.20 1.38
N HIS A 98 4.28 -15.73 0.78
CA HIS A 98 3.47 -16.75 1.44
C HIS A 98 4.20 -18.08 1.61
N VAL A 99 5.15 -18.42 0.72
CA VAL A 99 5.99 -19.61 0.84
C VAL A 99 7.10 -19.40 1.86
N ASP A 100 7.66 -18.20 1.93
CA ASP A 100 8.72 -17.82 2.86
C ASP A 100 8.37 -16.51 3.59
N PRO A 101 7.54 -16.58 4.63
CA PRO A 101 7.06 -15.38 5.34
C PRO A 101 8.15 -14.67 6.15
N ASN A 102 9.34 -15.29 6.30
CA ASN A 102 10.49 -14.68 6.97
C ASN A 102 11.40 -13.88 6.02
N ASP A 103 11.12 -13.89 4.71
CA ASP A 103 11.82 -13.07 3.73
C ASP A 103 11.10 -11.72 3.58
N LEU A 104 11.60 -10.69 4.28
CA LEU A 104 11.00 -9.36 4.31
C LEU A 104 11.23 -8.54 3.03
N SER A 105 11.98 -9.05 2.06
CA SER A 105 12.38 -8.31 0.85
C SER A 105 11.23 -8.02 -0.12
N ASP A 106 10.22 -8.88 -0.16
CA ASP A 106 9.12 -8.84 -1.14
C ASP A 106 7.75 -8.61 -0.47
N ILE A 107 7.70 -8.10 0.77
CA ILE A 107 6.46 -7.94 1.53
C ILE A 107 5.72 -6.65 1.13
N THR A 108 6.46 -5.58 0.82
CA THR A 108 5.90 -4.28 0.47
C THR A 108 5.35 -4.24 -0.97
N ILE A 109 4.51 -3.25 -1.28
CA ILE A 109 3.97 -3.06 -2.62
C ILE A 109 5.12 -2.93 -3.64
N ASN A 110 5.04 -3.70 -4.72
CA ASN A 110 6.05 -3.70 -5.76
C ASN A 110 6.12 -2.32 -6.45
N LEU A 111 7.34 -1.78 -6.59
CA LEU A 111 7.58 -0.46 -7.18
C LEU A 111 7.05 -0.31 -8.61
N GLU A 112 6.97 -1.38 -9.38
CA GLU A 112 6.44 -1.38 -10.75
C GLU A 112 4.97 -0.95 -10.82
N VAL A 113 4.24 -1.02 -9.69
CA VAL A 113 2.83 -0.60 -9.62
C VAL A 113 2.70 0.92 -9.65
N PHE A 114 3.62 1.65 -9.03
CA PHE A 114 3.51 3.10 -8.83
C PHE A 114 3.45 3.91 -10.14
N PRO A 115 4.33 3.70 -11.15
CA PRO A 115 4.29 4.49 -12.38
C PRO A 115 2.99 4.33 -13.18
N THR A 116 2.29 3.22 -12.98
CA THR A 116 1.04 2.92 -13.70
C THR A 116 -0.18 3.33 -12.88
N VAL A 117 -0.26 2.89 -11.64
CA VAL A 117 -1.47 3.03 -10.81
C VAL A 117 -1.61 4.45 -10.27
N VAL A 118 -0.52 5.08 -9.82
CA VAL A 118 -0.59 6.43 -9.23
C VAL A 118 -1.13 7.47 -10.22
N PRO A 119 -0.61 7.60 -11.46
CA PRO A 119 -1.17 8.55 -12.42
C PRO A 119 -2.65 8.29 -12.74
N VAL A 120 -3.05 7.02 -12.86
CA VAL A 120 -4.45 6.66 -13.13
C VAL A 120 -5.36 7.09 -11.98
N ILE A 121 -4.97 6.86 -10.72
CA ILE A 121 -5.74 7.28 -9.54
C ILE A 121 -5.87 8.81 -9.50
N PHE A 122 -4.80 9.55 -9.78
CA PHE A 122 -4.83 11.02 -9.86
C PHE A 122 -5.76 11.51 -10.97
N LEU A 123 -5.65 10.95 -12.18
CA LEU A 123 -6.53 11.28 -13.29
C LEU A 123 -8.00 11.02 -12.96
N LEU A 124 -8.32 9.90 -12.35
CA LEU A 124 -9.68 9.57 -11.95
C LEU A 124 -10.20 10.53 -10.87
N ALA A 125 -9.39 10.83 -9.85
CA ALA A 125 -9.80 11.73 -8.79
C ALA A 125 -10.06 13.15 -9.31
N TYR A 126 -9.11 13.74 -10.01
CA TYR A 126 -9.27 15.11 -10.51
C TYR A 126 -10.16 15.22 -11.75
N GLY A 127 -10.35 14.13 -12.51
CA GLY A 127 -11.22 14.10 -13.68
C GLY A 127 -12.69 13.83 -13.37
N LEU A 128 -12.99 13.12 -12.27
CA LEU A 128 -14.36 12.72 -11.95
C LEU A 128 -14.98 13.50 -10.80
N MET A 129 -14.17 14.09 -9.92
CA MET A 129 -14.68 14.82 -8.77
C MET A 129 -14.95 16.28 -9.10
N PRO A 130 -16.04 16.86 -8.57
CA PRO A 130 -16.51 18.19 -8.96
C PRO A 130 -15.63 19.33 -8.45
N THR A 131 -14.81 19.11 -7.43
CA THR A 131 -13.93 20.12 -6.84
C THR A 131 -12.55 19.56 -6.52
N ILE A 132 -11.54 20.43 -6.54
CA ILE A 132 -10.16 20.08 -6.21
C ILE A 132 -10.03 19.65 -4.74
N GLU A 133 -10.79 20.26 -3.84
CA GLU A 133 -10.82 19.96 -2.42
C GLU A 133 -11.30 18.52 -2.17
N LEU A 134 -12.37 18.12 -2.85
CA LEU A 134 -12.95 16.78 -2.75
C LEU A 134 -11.99 15.73 -3.33
N ALA A 135 -11.43 16.00 -4.52
CA ALA A 135 -10.45 15.12 -5.17
C ALA A 135 -9.19 14.93 -4.30
N THR A 136 -8.66 16.04 -3.76
CA THR A 136 -7.47 16.00 -2.90
C THR A 136 -7.74 15.27 -1.59
N GLY A 137 -8.93 15.49 -0.98
CA GLY A 137 -9.36 14.77 0.23
C GLY A 137 -9.48 13.27 0.00
N ALA A 138 -10.05 12.87 -1.13
CA ALA A 138 -10.15 11.48 -1.55
C ALA A 138 -8.77 10.82 -1.74
N LEU A 139 -7.87 11.49 -2.47
CA LEU A 139 -6.49 11.03 -2.68
C LEU A 139 -5.72 10.92 -1.36
N ALA A 140 -5.84 11.93 -0.48
CA ALA A 140 -5.22 11.89 0.84
C ALA A 140 -5.66 10.67 1.64
N MET A 141 -6.97 10.40 1.72
CA MET A 141 -7.50 9.22 2.40
C MET A 141 -7.00 7.93 1.75
N PHE A 142 -7.02 7.84 0.42
CA PHE A 142 -6.54 6.66 -0.30
C PHE A 142 -5.07 6.33 0.05
N PHE A 143 -4.17 7.32 0.00
CA PHE A 143 -2.75 7.07 0.26
C PHE A 143 -2.44 6.87 1.76
N VAL A 144 -3.21 7.48 2.66
CA VAL A 144 -3.13 7.17 4.10
C VAL A 144 -3.51 5.71 4.37
N LEU A 145 -4.58 5.23 3.76
CA LEU A 145 -5.03 3.84 3.91
C LEU A 145 -4.08 2.85 3.21
N ALA A 146 -3.49 3.21 2.06
CA ALA A 146 -2.48 2.41 1.41
C ALA A 146 -1.20 2.27 2.27
N LEU A 147 -0.78 3.35 2.92
CA LEU A 147 0.33 3.31 3.88
C LEU A 147 -0.03 2.49 5.13
N HIS A 148 -1.26 2.60 5.62
CA HIS A 148 -1.76 1.77 6.72
C HIS A 148 -1.77 0.28 6.36
N TYR A 149 -2.20 -0.06 5.14
CA TYR A 149 -2.13 -1.43 4.62
C TYR A 149 -0.69 -1.97 4.63
N GLU A 150 0.27 -1.21 4.10
CA GLU A 150 1.70 -1.58 4.12
C GLU A 150 2.18 -1.85 5.56
N TRP A 151 1.81 -0.98 6.49
CA TRP A 151 2.16 -1.14 7.90
C TRP A 151 1.55 -2.41 8.48
N CYS A 152 0.24 -2.63 8.34
CA CYS A 152 -0.44 -3.80 8.88
C CYS A 152 0.08 -5.10 8.25
N HIS A 153 0.30 -5.11 6.93
CA HIS A 153 0.85 -6.26 6.23
C HIS A 153 2.27 -6.58 6.69
N PHE A 154 3.13 -5.56 6.81
CA PHE A 154 4.49 -5.73 7.30
C PHE A 154 4.52 -6.23 8.75
N MET A 155 3.64 -5.71 9.61
CA MET A 155 3.48 -6.14 11.00
C MET A 155 3.14 -7.62 11.14
N ALA A 156 2.42 -8.21 10.21
CA ALA A 156 2.11 -9.64 10.22
C ALA A 156 3.36 -10.54 10.02
N HIS A 157 4.47 -9.97 9.55
CA HIS A 157 5.72 -10.68 9.24
C HIS A 157 6.87 -10.40 10.23
N VAL A 158 6.66 -9.53 11.23
CA VAL A 158 7.66 -9.23 12.26
C VAL A 158 7.31 -9.88 13.60
N ARG A 159 8.27 -9.92 14.51
CA ARG A 159 8.06 -10.50 15.86
C ARG A 159 7.66 -9.46 16.90
N TRP A 160 7.81 -8.18 16.57
CA TRP A 160 7.34 -7.12 17.46
C TRP A 160 5.82 -6.99 17.39
N THR A 161 5.17 -7.02 18.55
CA THR A 161 3.73 -6.73 18.69
C THR A 161 3.56 -5.41 19.45
N PRO A 162 2.71 -4.50 18.98
CA PRO A 162 2.38 -3.28 19.72
C PRO A 162 1.81 -3.61 21.10
N PRO A 163 2.09 -2.80 22.13
CA PRO A 163 1.58 -3.03 23.50
C PRO A 163 0.06 -2.82 23.62
N LEU A 164 -0.59 -2.32 22.59
CA LEU A 164 -2.04 -2.17 22.50
C LEU A 164 -2.61 -3.43 21.86
N SER A 165 -3.57 -4.09 22.51
CA SER A 165 -4.25 -5.31 22.05
C SER A 165 -5.16 -5.06 20.83
N TYR A 166 -4.58 -4.53 19.77
CA TYR A 166 -5.30 -4.16 18.54
C TYR A 166 -5.05 -5.15 17.41
N TYR A 167 -4.22 -6.18 17.66
CA TYR A 167 -3.85 -7.21 16.72
C TYR A 167 -4.07 -8.60 17.31
#